data_a99d4f63dfd8e9e2cc15a3e9508533e7
#
_entry.id   a99d4f63dfd8e9e2cc15a3e9508533e7
#
_cell.length_a   1.000
_cell.length_b   1.000
_cell.length_c   1.000
_cell.angle_alpha   90.00
_cell.angle_beta   90.00
_cell.angle_gamma   90.00
#
_symmetry.space_group_name_H-M   'P 1'
#
loop_
_entity.id
_entity.type
_entity.pdbx_description
1 polymer ?
#
loop_
_entity_poly.entity_id
_entity_poly.type
_entity_poly.pdbx_seq_one_letter_code
_entity_poly.pdbx_strand_id
1 'polypeptide(L)'
;HECSSAASDVYKRQEDGGAMVEYEALVNRVTMWNVAVERQIRVKGPDAEAFTDYVITRDATKIEPMHGKYAILCNEKGGILNDPVLLRLSEDEFWFSISDSDLLLWLQGVNVAKKYNVEIDEIDVCPLQIQGPLSEDLMAKLAGEELREIPYYGLMETKIGGADCVISQTGFTGEKGYEIYVRDAHENAEKVWNGVLEAGEEFGLMVIAPAHHRRIAAGILS
;
A
#
# COMPACT_ATOMS: atom_id res chain seq x y z
N HIS A 1 12.90 -15.17 5.83
CA HIS A 1 12.10 -14.32 4.95
C HIS A 1 12.49 -14.61 3.52
N GLU A 2 11.80 -15.55 2.94
CA GLU A 2 11.89 -15.73 1.51
C GLU A 2 10.88 -14.76 0.88
N CYS A 3 11.36 -13.58 0.53
CA CYS A 3 10.72 -12.85 -0.56
C CYS A 3 10.55 -13.86 -1.68
N SER A 4 9.35 -14.05 -2.19
CA SER A 4 9.15 -14.91 -3.35
C SER A 4 10.16 -14.45 -4.40
N SER A 5 11.09 -15.29 -4.75
CA SER A 5 12.06 -14.94 -5.78
C SER A 5 11.30 -14.74 -7.08
N ALA A 6 11.78 -13.85 -7.94
CA ALA A 6 11.21 -13.64 -9.29
C ALA A 6 11.02 -14.97 -10.05
N ALA A 7 11.81 -15.99 -9.73
CA ALA A 7 11.67 -17.34 -10.26
C ALA A 7 10.39 -18.05 -9.78
N SER A 8 10.01 -17.89 -8.51
CA SER A 8 8.77 -18.46 -7.97
C SER A 8 7.55 -17.86 -8.67
N ASP A 9 7.56 -16.55 -8.90
CA ASP A 9 6.47 -15.86 -9.59
C ASP A 9 6.35 -16.29 -11.05
N VAL A 10 7.46 -16.53 -11.74
CA VAL A 10 7.46 -17.06 -13.12
C VAL A 10 6.86 -18.47 -13.18
N TYR A 11 7.20 -19.36 -12.25
CA TYR A 11 6.62 -20.70 -12.22
C TYR A 11 5.11 -20.67 -11.96
N LYS A 12 4.67 -19.87 -10.99
CA LYS A 12 3.25 -19.73 -10.68
C LYS A 12 2.45 -19.22 -11.89
N ARG A 13 2.97 -18.21 -12.59
CA ARG A 13 2.35 -17.70 -13.82
C ARG A 13 2.19 -18.76 -14.92
N GLN A 14 3.13 -19.69 -15.02
CA GLN A 14 3.05 -20.79 -16.01
C GLN A 14 1.96 -21.80 -15.64
N GLU A 15 1.83 -22.15 -14.36
CA GLU A 15 0.80 -23.07 -13.87
C GLU A 15 -0.61 -22.49 -14.02
N ASP A 16 -0.78 -21.19 -13.79
CA ASP A 16 -2.06 -20.49 -13.86
C ASP A 16 -2.44 -20.01 -15.28
N GLY A 17 -1.70 -20.42 -16.33
CA GLY A 17 -1.97 -20.04 -17.72
C GLY A 17 -1.21 -18.81 -18.21
N GLY A 18 -0.31 -18.26 -17.39
CA GLY A 18 0.65 -17.21 -17.77
C GLY A 18 0.12 -15.78 -17.68
N ALA A 19 0.96 -14.85 -18.07
CA ALA A 19 0.74 -13.41 -17.88
C ALA A 19 -0.52 -12.85 -18.55
N MET A 20 -1.01 -13.49 -19.63
CA MET A 20 -2.25 -13.05 -20.28
C MET A 20 -3.49 -13.35 -19.45
N VAL A 21 -3.52 -14.50 -18.76
CA VAL A 21 -4.64 -14.87 -17.89
C VAL A 21 -4.68 -13.97 -16.65
N GLU A 22 -3.50 -13.64 -16.09
CA GLU A 22 -3.39 -12.64 -15.01
C GLU A 22 -3.87 -11.26 -15.46
N TYR A 23 -3.46 -10.83 -16.67
CA TYR A 23 -3.90 -9.55 -17.22
C TYR A 23 -5.41 -9.51 -17.44
N GLU A 24 -6.00 -10.57 -18.00
CA GLU A 24 -7.45 -10.68 -18.19
C GLU A 24 -8.22 -10.67 -16.85
N ALA A 25 -7.69 -11.32 -15.82
CA ALA A 25 -8.26 -11.26 -14.47
C ALA A 25 -8.23 -9.83 -13.92
N LEU A 26 -7.10 -9.12 -14.08
CA LEU A 26 -6.93 -7.76 -13.60
C LEU A 26 -7.90 -6.77 -14.27
N VAL A 27 -8.12 -6.87 -15.57
CA VAL A 27 -8.95 -5.90 -16.32
C VAL A 27 -10.44 -6.25 -16.35
N ASN A 28 -10.82 -7.50 -16.07
CA ASN A 28 -12.21 -7.95 -16.18
C ASN A 28 -12.83 -8.44 -14.86
N ARG A 29 -12.01 -8.72 -13.84
CA ARG A 29 -12.46 -9.29 -12.55
C ARG A 29 -11.83 -8.57 -11.37
N VAL A 30 -11.17 -9.31 -10.52
CA VAL A 30 -10.40 -8.81 -9.38
C VAL A 30 -9.17 -9.67 -9.15
N THR A 31 -8.10 -9.03 -8.73
CA THR A 31 -6.82 -9.68 -8.44
C THR A 31 -6.32 -9.30 -7.06
N MET A 32 -5.52 -10.16 -6.45
CA MET A 32 -4.85 -9.92 -5.18
C MET A 32 -3.34 -10.09 -5.34
N TRP A 33 -2.58 -9.18 -4.73
CA TRP A 33 -1.12 -9.18 -4.77
C TRP A 33 -0.56 -9.11 -3.36
N ASN A 34 0.48 -9.88 -3.12
CA ASN A 34 1.30 -9.68 -1.94
C ASN A 34 2.32 -8.56 -2.23
N VAL A 35 2.17 -7.45 -1.59
CA VAL A 35 3.09 -6.30 -1.69
C VAL A 35 3.77 -5.98 -0.35
N ALA A 36 3.95 -6.99 0.50
CA ALA A 36 4.59 -6.87 1.82
C ALA A 36 6.03 -6.33 1.77
N VAL A 37 6.67 -6.32 0.61
CA VAL A 37 7.95 -5.63 0.38
C VAL A 37 7.85 -4.13 0.58
N GLU A 38 6.67 -3.55 0.44
CA GLU A 38 6.37 -2.16 0.75
C GLU A 38 6.25 -1.99 2.27
N ARG A 39 7.40 -1.91 2.94
CA ARG A 39 7.47 -1.73 4.39
C ARG A 39 6.85 -0.40 4.80
N GLN A 40 6.26 -0.37 6.00
CA GLN A 40 5.60 0.83 6.51
C GLN A 40 6.49 1.54 7.51
N ILE A 41 6.93 2.76 7.19
CA ILE A 41 7.66 3.62 8.12
C ILE A 41 6.69 4.61 8.71
N ARG A 42 6.57 4.57 10.04
CA ARG A 42 5.75 5.51 10.80
C ARG A 42 6.57 6.72 11.23
N VAL A 43 5.98 7.89 11.07
CA VAL A 43 6.41 9.14 11.70
C VAL A 43 5.28 9.62 12.60
N LYS A 44 5.51 9.64 13.92
CA LYS A 44 4.49 10.00 14.91
C LYS A 44 5.02 10.96 15.96
N GLY A 45 4.24 11.96 16.29
CA GLY A 45 4.53 12.91 17.36
C GLY A 45 4.09 14.33 17.05
N PRO A 46 4.27 15.27 17.99
CA PRO A 46 3.78 16.64 17.85
C PRO A 46 4.30 17.38 16.61
N ASP A 47 5.49 17.01 16.12
CA ASP A 47 6.11 17.63 14.95
C ASP A 47 6.00 16.75 13.69
N ALA A 48 5.10 15.74 13.66
CA ALA A 48 5.03 14.79 12.56
C ALA A 48 4.68 15.48 11.23
N GLU A 49 3.74 16.41 11.21
CA GLU A 49 3.40 17.18 10.01
C GLU A 49 4.59 18.01 9.52
N ALA A 50 5.22 18.76 10.43
CA ALA A 50 6.35 19.62 10.07
C ALA A 50 7.58 18.82 9.60
N PHE A 51 7.85 17.66 10.21
CA PHE A 51 8.92 16.77 9.76
C PHE A 51 8.59 16.15 8.40
N THR A 52 7.37 15.67 8.22
CA THR A 52 6.93 15.09 6.95
C THR A 52 7.01 16.12 5.82
N ASP A 53 6.52 17.35 6.05
CA ASP A 53 6.61 18.44 5.08
C ASP A 53 8.06 18.79 4.72
N TYR A 54 8.96 18.69 5.70
CA TYR A 54 10.38 18.95 5.46
C TYR A 54 11.06 17.92 4.55
N VAL A 55 10.64 16.64 4.61
CA VAL A 55 11.35 15.54 3.91
C VAL A 55 10.77 15.18 2.55
N ILE A 56 9.53 15.57 2.25
CA ILE A 56 8.88 15.29 0.96
C ILE A 56 8.90 16.51 0.02
N THR A 57 8.69 16.27 -1.26
CA THR A 57 8.63 17.34 -2.28
C THR A 57 7.23 17.95 -2.46
N ARG A 58 6.30 17.57 -1.58
CA ARG A 58 4.90 17.99 -1.59
C ARG A 58 4.58 18.73 -0.28
N ASP A 59 3.59 19.59 -0.29
CA ASP A 59 3.07 20.27 0.88
C ASP A 59 2.24 19.29 1.74
N ALA A 60 2.80 18.79 2.84
CA ALA A 60 2.15 17.85 3.74
C ALA A 60 0.95 18.47 4.49
N THR A 61 0.93 19.77 4.68
CA THR A 61 -0.16 20.47 5.39
C THR A 61 -1.49 20.44 4.64
N LYS A 62 -1.45 20.09 3.34
CA LYS A 62 -2.64 19.93 2.48
C LYS A 62 -3.18 18.50 2.42
N ILE A 63 -2.60 17.59 3.19
CA ILE A 63 -3.09 16.22 3.28
C ILE A 63 -3.98 16.16 4.53
N GLU A 64 -5.27 16.01 4.36
CA GLU A 64 -6.20 15.86 5.46
C GLU A 64 -5.98 14.54 6.22
N PRO A 65 -6.27 14.45 7.52
CA PRO A 65 -6.34 13.17 8.21
C PRO A 65 -7.25 12.17 7.50
N MET A 66 -6.91 10.90 7.56
CA MET A 66 -7.55 9.80 6.82
C MET A 66 -7.49 9.96 5.30
N HIS A 67 -6.43 10.60 4.81
CA HIS A 67 -6.10 10.69 3.38
C HIS A 67 -4.63 10.37 3.13
N GLY A 68 -4.38 9.88 1.92
CA GLY A 68 -3.03 9.65 1.42
C GLY A 68 -2.66 10.54 0.23
N LYS A 69 -1.41 10.50 -0.16
CA LYS A 69 -0.89 11.09 -1.39
C LYS A 69 0.36 10.37 -1.83
N TYR A 70 0.54 10.25 -3.13
CA TYR A 70 1.86 9.91 -3.68
C TYR A 70 2.84 11.05 -3.37
N ALA A 71 3.98 10.71 -2.79
CA ALA A 71 5.02 11.65 -2.41
C ALA A 71 6.38 11.20 -2.95
N ILE A 72 7.30 12.13 -3.10
CA ILE A 72 8.66 11.87 -3.54
C ILE A 72 9.61 12.46 -2.50
N LEU A 73 10.65 11.72 -2.15
CA LEU A 73 11.77 12.20 -1.36
C LEU A 73 13.00 12.29 -2.27
N CYS A 74 13.72 13.40 -2.15
CA CYS A 74 14.90 13.66 -2.97
C CYS A 74 16.12 13.93 -2.12
N ASN A 75 17.30 13.60 -2.69
CA ASN A 75 18.58 14.08 -2.18
C ASN A 75 18.83 15.54 -2.59
N GLU A 76 19.95 16.11 -2.14
CA GLU A 76 20.38 17.50 -2.41
C GLU A 76 20.62 17.82 -3.90
N LYS A 77 20.70 16.81 -4.75
CA LYS A 77 20.87 16.95 -6.21
C LYS A 77 19.59 16.73 -6.99
N GLY A 78 18.46 16.51 -6.28
CA GLY A 78 17.16 16.21 -6.88
C GLY A 78 17.02 14.75 -7.35
N GLY A 79 17.96 13.88 -7.01
CA GLY A 79 17.82 12.43 -7.25
C GLY A 79 16.79 11.83 -6.29
N ILE A 80 15.89 10.98 -6.80
CA ILE A 80 14.85 10.33 -6.02
C ILE A 80 15.49 9.31 -5.06
N LEU A 81 15.16 9.42 -3.78
CA LEU A 81 15.53 8.47 -2.73
C LEU A 81 14.46 7.40 -2.56
N ASN A 82 13.21 7.81 -2.56
CA ASN A 82 12.03 6.95 -2.49
C ASN A 82 10.80 7.71 -2.98
N ASP A 83 9.77 6.98 -3.39
CA ASP A 83 8.52 7.51 -3.92
C ASP A 83 7.29 6.85 -3.27
N PRO A 84 7.14 6.95 -1.94
CA PRO A 84 6.12 6.24 -1.20
C PRO A 84 4.70 6.73 -1.50
N VAL A 85 3.73 5.88 -1.21
CA VAL A 85 2.39 6.34 -0.85
C VAL A 85 2.45 6.81 0.60
N LEU A 86 2.20 8.10 0.82
CA LEU A 86 2.12 8.70 2.13
C LEU A 86 0.68 8.63 2.63
N LEU A 87 0.46 8.09 3.82
CA LEU A 87 -0.84 7.95 4.48
C LEU A 87 -0.83 8.82 5.73
N ARG A 88 -1.76 9.75 5.87
CA ARG A 88 -1.97 10.52 7.09
C ARG A 88 -3.10 9.89 7.90
N LEU A 89 -2.77 9.22 9.01
CA LEU A 89 -3.74 8.53 9.85
C LEU A 89 -4.45 9.48 10.83
N SER A 90 -3.68 10.46 11.34
CA SER A 90 -4.18 11.46 12.28
C SER A 90 -3.45 12.79 12.12
N GLU A 91 -3.71 13.75 12.99
CA GLU A 91 -2.99 15.03 13.00
C GLU A 91 -1.49 14.85 13.24
N ASP A 92 -1.11 13.82 13.98
CA ASP A 92 0.25 13.59 14.46
C ASP A 92 0.86 12.26 14.02
N GLU A 93 0.25 11.56 13.02
CA GLU A 93 0.73 10.26 12.55
C GLU A 93 0.67 10.13 11.03
N PHE A 94 1.84 9.84 10.44
CA PHE A 94 2.02 9.55 9.02
C PHE A 94 2.69 8.19 8.82
N TRP A 95 2.23 7.44 7.83
CA TRP A 95 2.90 6.24 7.36
C TRP A 95 3.43 6.46 5.95
N PHE A 96 4.66 6.04 5.72
CA PHE A 96 5.30 5.98 4.41
C PHE A 96 5.27 4.52 3.96
N SER A 97 4.40 4.18 3.01
CA SER A 97 4.41 2.90 2.31
C SER A 97 5.49 2.97 1.24
N ILE A 98 6.66 2.41 1.57
CA ILE A 98 7.89 2.66 0.79
C ILE A 98 8.06 1.65 -0.33
N SER A 99 8.68 2.08 -1.43
CA SER A 99 9.37 1.18 -2.33
C SER A 99 10.69 0.69 -1.71
N ASP A 100 11.35 -0.28 -2.33
CA ASP A 100 12.55 -0.91 -1.78
C ASP A 100 13.71 0.09 -1.60
N SER A 101 13.96 0.52 -0.36
CA SER A 101 15.13 1.33 0.03
C SER A 101 15.30 1.41 1.55
N ASP A 102 16.43 1.97 2.01
CA ASP A 102 16.73 2.25 3.42
C ASP A 102 16.16 3.59 3.92
N LEU A 103 14.94 3.91 3.54
CA LEU A 103 14.32 5.19 3.89
C LEU A 103 14.23 5.41 5.39
N LEU A 104 14.01 4.37 6.20
CA LEU A 104 14.00 4.46 7.66
C LEU A 104 15.29 5.11 8.20
N LEU A 105 16.43 4.59 7.80
CA LEU A 105 17.73 5.10 8.26
C LEU A 105 17.97 6.53 7.80
N TRP A 106 17.52 6.87 6.58
CA TRP A 106 17.63 8.23 6.08
C TRP A 106 16.76 9.21 6.85
N LEU A 107 15.49 8.89 7.14
CA LEU A 107 14.59 9.73 7.93
C LEU A 107 15.12 9.93 9.35
N GLN A 108 15.58 8.85 10.00
CA GLN A 108 16.20 8.93 11.33
C GLN A 108 17.46 9.80 11.28
N GLY A 109 18.32 9.64 10.27
CA GLY A 109 19.53 10.45 10.09
C GLY A 109 19.24 11.94 9.89
N VAL A 110 18.23 12.28 9.11
CA VAL A 110 17.77 13.66 8.95
C VAL A 110 17.29 14.23 10.29
N ASN A 111 16.53 13.45 11.06
CA ASN A 111 16.00 13.92 12.34
C ASN A 111 17.07 14.09 13.43
N VAL A 112 18.17 13.35 13.39
CA VAL A 112 19.32 13.57 14.27
C VAL A 112 19.82 15.03 14.18
N ALA A 113 19.84 15.59 12.96
CA ALA A 113 20.28 16.97 12.73
C ALA A 113 19.17 17.98 12.99
N LYS A 114 17.93 17.69 12.66
CA LYS A 114 16.79 18.62 12.73
C LYS A 114 16.11 18.65 14.08
N LYS A 115 16.09 17.54 14.80
CA LYS A 115 15.55 17.40 16.17
C LYS A 115 14.07 17.72 16.30
N TYR A 116 13.27 17.35 15.31
CA TYR A 116 11.81 17.33 15.45
C TYR A 116 11.39 16.33 16.54
N ASN A 117 10.36 16.68 17.28
CA ASN A 117 9.80 15.81 18.32
C ASN A 117 8.88 14.75 17.69
N VAL A 118 9.51 13.74 17.07
CA VAL A 118 8.85 12.62 16.41
C VAL A 118 9.54 11.31 16.72
N GLU A 119 8.74 10.24 16.79
CA GLU A 119 9.20 8.85 16.73
C GLU A 119 9.19 8.41 15.27
N ILE A 120 10.26 7.74 14.82
CA ILE A 120 10.42 7.24 13.44
C ILE A 120 10.83 5.79 13.54
N ASP A 121 9.94 4.88 13.14
CA ASP A 121 10.11 3.44 13.25
C ASP A 121 9.46 2.69 12.09
N GLU A 122 9.91 1.45 11.87
CA GLU A 122 9.22 0.51 11.00
C GLU A 122 8.19 -0.26 11.83
N ILE A 123 6.94 -0.22 11.41
CA ILE A 123 5.83 -0.82 12.14
C ILE A 123 5.44 -2.18 11.55
N ASP A 124 4.88 -3.06 12.38
CA ASP A 124 4.38 -4.37 11.98
C ASP A 124 3.04 -4.26 11.22
N VAL A 125 3.14 -3.75 9.99
CA VAL A 125 2.01 -3.59 9.07
C VAL A 125 2.41 -4.13 7.69
N CYS A 126 1.55 -4.97 7.12
CA CYS A 126 1.77 -5.61 5.83
C CYS A 126 0.67 -5.22 4.83
N PRO A 127 1.01 -4.63 3.68
CA PRO A 127 0.03 -4.29 2.66
C PRO A 127 -0.29 -5.47 1.73
N LEU A 128 -1.57 -5.57 1.35
CA LEU A 128 -2.10 -6.41 0.29
C LEU A 128 -2.80 -5.52 -0.72
N GLN A 129 -2.57 -5.72 -2.02
CA GLN A 129 -3.29 -5.00 -3.07
C GLN A 129 -4.44 -5.83 -3.63
N ILE A 130 -5.61 -5.20 -3.76
CA ILE A 130 -6.82 -5.75 -4.37
C ILE A 130 -7.18 -4.85 -5.55
N GLN A 131 -7.02 -5.33 -6.78
CA GLN A 131 -7.10 -4.51 -7.97
C GLN A 131 -8.03 -5.13 -9.02
N GLY A 132 -8.77 -4.29 -9.74
CA GLY A 132 -9.66 -4.69 -10.84
C GLY A 132 -11.09 -4.17 -10.68
N PRO A 133 -11.94 -4.28 -11.72
CA PRO A 133 -13.28 -3.69 -11.72
C PRO A 133 -14.22 -4.24 -10.64
N LEU A 134 -14.02 -5.48 -10.16
CA LEU A 134 -14.81 -6.07 -9.08
C LEU A 134 -14.18 -5.87 -7.69
N SER A 135 -13.09 -5.11 -7.58
CA SER A 135 -12.40 -4.87 -6.29
C SER A 135 -13.31 -4.19 -5.27
N GLU A 136 -14.15 -3.24 -5.68
CA GLU A 136 -15.06 -2.55 -4.78
C GLU A 136 -16.13 -3.47 -4.19
N ASP A 137 -16.69 -4.36 -5.00
CA ASP A 137 -17.72 -5.30 -4.53
C ASP A 137 -17.12 -6.32 -3.55
N LEU A 138 -15.94 -6.84 -3.84
CA LEU A 138 -15.21 -7.71 -2.93
C LEU A 138 -14.88 -6.98 -1.62
N MET A 139 -14.36 -5.78 -1.70
CA MET A 139 -13.96 -5.01 -0.52
C MET A 139 -15.15 -4.55 0.31
N ALA A 140 -16.28 -4.19 -0.31
CA ALA A 140 -17.52 -3.88 0.40
C ALA A 140 -18.07 -5.10 1.17
N LYS A 141 -17.96 -6.30 0.58
CA LYS A 141 -18.30 -7.55 1.27
C LYS A 141 -17.43 -7.81 2.50
N LEU A 142 -16.14 -7.46 2.45
CA LEU A 142 -15.18 -7.68 3.54
C LEU A 142 -15.23 -6.61 4.64
N ALA A 143 -15.40 -5.35 4.25
CA ALA A 143 -15.19 -4.19 5.10
C ALA A 143 -16.46 -3.36 5.38
N GLY A 144 -17.57 -3.65 4.68
CA GLY A 144 -18.83 -2.92 4.79
C GLY A 144 -19.10 -1.98 3.61
N GLU A 145 -20.37 -1.63 3.41
CA GLU A 145 -20.82 -0.79 2.28
C GLU A 145 -20.27 0.64 2.33
N GLU A 146 -19.92 1.13 3.51
CA GLU A 146 -19.29 2.45 3.72
C GLU A 146 -17.95 2.60 2.97
N LEU A 147 -17.31 1.50 2.63
CA LEU A 147 -16.09 1.51 1.81
C LEU A 147 -16.31 2.19 0.45
N ARG A 148 -17.51 2.10 -0.12
CA ARG A 148 -17.83 2.70 -1.43
C ARG A 148 -17.76 4.23 -1.43
N GLU A 149 -17.82 4.84 -0.25
CA GLU A 149 -17.77 6.29 -0.07
C GLU A 149 -16.34 6.83 0.06
N ILE A 150 -15.34 5.94 0.19
CA ILE A 150 -13.94 6.35 0.30
C ILE A 150 -13.49 6.98 -1.03
N PRO A 151 -13.01 8.24 -1.02
CA PRO A 151 -12.48 8.85 -2.23
C PRO A 151 -11.12 8.27 -2.60
N TYR A 152 -10.69 8.51 -3.84
CA TYR A 152 -9.33 8.16 -4.27
C TYR A 152 -8.28 8.79 -3.34
N TYR A 153 -7.35 7.97 -2.82
CA TYR A 153 -6.45 8.27 -1.70
C TYR A 153 -7.13 8.45 -0.34
N GLY A 154 -8.43 8.20 -0.20
CA GLY A 154 -9.07 8.15 1.12
C GLY A 154 -8.68 6.89 1.89
N LEU A 155 -8.74 7.00 3.22
CA LEU A 155 -8.43 5.91 4.14
C LEU A 155 -9.66 5.54 4.97
N MET A 156 -9.74 4.27 5.38
CA MET A 156 -10.74 3.78 6.33
C MET A 156 -10.10 2.79 7.29
N GLU A 157 -10.29 2.98 8.60
CA GLU A 157 -9.96 1.97 9.59
C GLU A 157 -11.11 0.98 9.73
N THR A 158 -10.81 -0.31 9.72
CA THR A 158 -11.81 -1.38 9.81
C THR A 158 -11.21 -2.67 10.37
N LYS A 159 -12.05 -3.72 10.46
CA LYS A 159 -11.60 -5.08 10.79
C LYS A 159 -11.94 -6.03 9.65
N ILE A 160 -10.96 -6.81 9.23
CA ILE A 160 -11.14 -7.92 8.30
C ILE A 160 -10.83 -9.23 9.03
N GLY A 161 -11.81 -10.12 9.13
CA GLY A 161 -11.65 -11.36 9.87
C GLY A 161 -11.32 -11.16 11.37
N GLY A 162 -11.62 -9.99 11.93
CA GLY A 162 -11.29 -9.59 13.30
C GLY A 162 -9.90 -8.98 13.51
N ALA A 163 -9.08 -8.89 12.46
CA ALA A 163 -7.80 -8.17 12.47
C ALA A 163 -8.01 -6.68 12.17
N ASP A 164 -7.33 -5.81 12.88
CA ASP A 164 -7.36 -4.37 12.63
C ASP A 164 -6.61 -4.04 11.32
N CYS A 165 -7.27 -3.32 10.44
CA CYS A 165 -6.74 -2.94 9.12
C CYS A 165 -6.99 -1.46 8.83
N VAL A 166 -6.11 -0.87 8.05
CA VAL A 166 -6.37 0.38 7.33
C VAL A 166 -6.57 0.03 5.86
N ILE A 167 -7.61 0.54 5.24
CA ILE A 167 -7.85 0.40 3.80
C ILE A 167 -7.61 1.75 3.15
N SER A 168 -6.90 1.74 2.03
CA SER A 168 -6.73 2.90 1.16
C SER A 168 -7.31 2.61 -0.22
N GLN A 169 -8.01 3.58 -0.82
CA GLN A 169 -8.39 3.49 -2.23
C GLN A 169 -7.22 3.95 -3.10
N THR A 170 -6.27 3.06 -3.25
CA THR A 170 -5.02 3.24 -4.01
C THR A 170 -4.70 2.00 -4.81
N GLY A 171 -3.69 2.08 -5.68
CA GLY A 171 -3.19 0.95 -6.44
C GLY A 171 -2.21 1.36 -7.52
N PHE A 172 -1.58 0.36 -8.11
CA PHE A 172 -0.47 0.49 -9.04
C PHE A 172 -0.80 -0.01 -10.46
N THR A 173 -2.10 -0.04 -10.82
CA THR A 173 -2.55 -0.66 -12.09
C THR A 173 -3.31 0.28 -13.01
N GLY A 174 -3.82 1.40 -12.47
CA GLY A 174 -4.79 2.24 -13.16
C GLY A 174 -6.20 1.65 -13.22
N GLU A 175 -6.41 0.43 -12.71
CA GLU A 175 -7.73 -0.10 -12.40
C GLU A 175 -8.21 0.45 -11.05
N LYS A 176 -9.52 0.39 -10.80
CA LYS A 176 -10.05 0.64 -9.45
C LYS A 176 -9.49 -0.41 -8.50
N GLY A 177 -9.03 0.03 -7.33
CA GLY A 177 -8.44 -0.90 -6.40
C GLY A 177 -8.26 -0.31 -5.00
N TYR A 178 -7.84 -1.19 -4.11
CA TYR A 178 -7.63 -0.91 -2.70
C TYR A 178 -6.35 -1.56 -2.22
N GLU A 179 -5.78 -0.98 -1.18
CA GLU A 179 -4.69 -1.56 -0.42
C GLU A 179 -5.16 -1.80 1.01
N ILE A 180 -4.94 -3.01 1.52
CA ILE A 180 -5.27 -3.41 2.88
C ILE A 180 -3.98 -3.44 3.68
N TYR A 181 -3.81 -2.53 4.60
CA TYR A 181 -2.69 -2.46 5.54
C TYR A 181 -3.06 -3.22 6.81
N VAL A 182 -2.60 -4.45 6.92
CA VAL A 182 -2.91 -5.34 8.05
C VAL A 182 -2.02 -5.00 9.23
N ARG A 183 -2.61 -4.58 10.35
CA ARG A 183 -1.89 -4.30 11.60
C ARG A 183 -1.56 -5.60 12.33
N ASP A 184 -0.46 -5.58 13.12
CA ASP A 184 0.07 -6.76 13.79
C ASP A 184 0.20 -7.94 12.81
N ALA A 185 0.88 -7.65 11.69
CA ALA A 185 0.91 -8.49 10.51
C ALA A 185 1.51 -9.87 10.77
N HIS A 186 2.48 -9.98 11.70
CA HIS A 186 3.05 -11.26 12.11
C HIS A 186 1.98 -12.24 12.63
N GLU A 187 0.91 -11.73 13.25
CA GLU A 187 -0.17 -12.55 13.79
C GLU A 187 -1.37 -12.66 12.84
N ASN A 188 -1.61 -11.63 12.04
CA ASN A 188 -2.90 -11.45 11.35
C ASN A 188 -2.83 -11.58 9.82
N ALA A 189 -1.65 -11.46 9.17
CA ALA A 189 -1.56 -11.40 7.73
C ALA A 189 -2.13 -12.64 7.02
N GLU A 190 -1.81 -13.84 7.51
CA GLU A 190 -2.33 -15.10 6.94
C GLU A 190 -3.85 -15.19 7.04
N LYS A 191 -4.41 -14.77 8.18
CA LYS A 191 -5.85 -14.78 8.40
C LYS A 191 -6.59 -13.84 7.48
N VAL A 192 -6.07 -12.61 7.30
CA VAL A 192 -6.65 -11.63 6.37
C VAL A 192 -6.51 -12.12 4.93
N TRP A 193 -5.34 -12.64 4.54
CA TRP A 193 -5.10 -13.22 3.22
C TRP A 193 -6.13 -14.30 2.89
N ASN A 194 -6.31 -15.28 3.78
CA ASN A 194 -7.26 -16.38 3.57
C ASN A 194 -8.71 -15.89 3.55
N GLY A 195 -9.07 -14.91 4.39
CA GLY A 195 -10.39 -14.28 4.36
C GLY A 195 -10.69 -13.57 3.04
N VAL A 196 -9.70 -12.89 2.47
CA VAL A 196 -9.84 -12.26 1.15
C VAL A 196 -9.98 -13.30 0.04
N LEU A 197 -9.21 -14.40 0.09
CA LEU A 197 -9.33 -15.51 -0.87
C LEU A 197 -10.74 -16.12 -0.83
N GLU A 198 -11.23 -16.47 0.34
CA GLU A 198 -12.56 -17.06 0.53
C GLU A 198 -13.67 -16.11 0.03
N ALA A 199 -13.64 -14.85 0.43
CA ALA A 199 -14.61 -13.86 -0.01
C ALA A 199 -14.55 -13.59 -1.51
N GLY A 200 -13.36 -13.72 -2.10
CA GLY A 200 -13.06 -13.44 -3.50
C GLY A 200 -13.50 -14.53 -4.48
N GLU A 201 -13.79 -15.75 -4.01
CA GLU A 201 -14.16 -16.87 -4.89
C GLU A 201 -15.32 -16.53 -5.82
N GLU A 202 -16.38 -15.92 -5.33
CA GLU A 202 -17.56 -15.56 -6.14
C GLU A 202 -17.28 -14.46 -7.16
N PHE A 203 -16.25 -13.64 -6.94
CA PHE A 203 -15.81 -12.58 -7.86
C PHE A 203 -14.75 -13.07 -8.86
N GLY A 204 -14.37 -14.34 -8.78
CA GLY A 204 -13.31 -14.91 -9.60
C GLY A 204 -11.95 -14.30 -9.31
N LEU A 205 -11.68 -14.03 -8.02
CA LEU A 205 -10.41 -13.50 -7.54
C LEU A 205 -9.25 -14.37 -8.01
N MET A 206 -8.21 -13.73 -8.53
CA MET A 206 -6.97 -14.39 -8.91
C MET A 206 -5.80 -13.78 -8.15
N VAL A 207 -4.95 -14.62 -7.55
CA VAL A 207 -3.66 -14.18 -7.00
C VAL A 207 -2.68 -14.04 -8.16
N ILE A 208 -2.11 -12.85 -8.31
CA ILE A 208 -1.16 -12.54 -9.38
C ILE A 208 0.12 -11.88 -8.85
N ALA A 209 1.15 -11.83 -9.69
CA ALA A 209 2.34 -11.03 -9.44
C ALA A 209 2.17 -9.58 -9.96
N PRO A 210 3.01 -8.62 -9.50
CA PRO A 210 2.94 -7.23 -9.95
C PRO A 210 2.97 -7.09 -11.47
N ALA A 211 1.96 -6.40 -12.03
CA ALA A 211 1.76 -6.27 -13.47
C ALA A 211 2.38 -4.96 -14.01
N HIS A 212 3.70 -4.90 -14.09
CA HIS A 212 4.43 -3.69 -14.54
C HIS A 212 4.00 -3.18 -15.92
N HIS A 213 3.64 -4.08 -16.84
CA HIS A 213 3.09 -3.69 -18.16
C HIS A 213 1.79 -2.91 -18.03
N ARG A 214 0.94 -3.23 -17.04
CA ARG A 214 -0.33 -2.52 -16.83
C ARG A 214 -0.12 -1.13 -16.27
N ARG A 215 0.77 -0.95 -15.27
CA ARG A 215 1.09 0.38 -14.76
C ARG A 215 1.67 1.29 -15.84
N ILE A 216 2.55 0.76 -16.70
CA ILE A 216 3.11 1.51 -17.81
C ILE A 216 2.02 1.96 -18.79
N ALA A 217 1.09 1.05 -19.14
CA ALA A 217 -0.05 1.39 -19.99
C ALA A 217 -0.97 2.45 -19.36
N ALA A 218 -1.08 2.47 -18.03
CA ALA A 218 -1.84 3.47 -17.28
C ALA A 218 -1.08 4.79 -17.07
N GLY A 219 0.21 4.88 -17.47
CA GLY A 219 1.04 6.05 -17.29
C GLY A 219 1.52 6.28 -15.84
N ILE A 220 1.50 5.24 -15.01
CA ILE A 220 1.97 5.31 -13.62
C ILE A 220 3.49 5.18 -13.61
N LEU A 221 4.16 6.18 -13.02
CA LEU A 221 5.60 6.20 -12.82
C LEU A 221 6.02 5.26 -11.68
N SER A 222 7.24 4.77 -11.75
CA SER A 222 7.90 4.00 -10.68
C SER A 222 9.40 4.06 -10.90
#